data_1a88e32989a739ece163d1c2de625631
#
_entry.id   1a88e32989a739ece163d1c2de625631
#
_cell.length_a   1.000
_cell.length_b   1.000
_cell.length_c   1.000
_cell.angle_alpha   90.00
_cell.angle_beta   90.00
_cell.angle_gamma   90.00
#
_symmetry.space_group_name_H-M   'P 1'
#
loop_
_entity.id
_entity.type
_entity.pdbx_description
1 polymer ?
#
loop_
_entity_poly.entity_id
_entity_poly.type
_entity_poly.pdbx_seq_one_letter_code
_entity_poly.pdbx_strand_id
1 'polypeptide(L)'
;MRHEPALILSLLVGGLAPLAQAASPPPVTSAAQPLVTMEDGLRQVIDEALAANLELRASGATVQQRLAALDQARARYLPVIDFAARYSMADGGRTIEFPVGDLLNPVYETLDQMLLAQGQAPQFPRVQNESIAFLRDEEQETKLLLEQPLYEPRIRPAVDATRADAARAEADLAALRSQIIRDVKQAYYR
;
A
#
# COMPACT_ATOMS: atom_id res chain seq x y z
N MET A 1 -33.85 9.80 -19.27
CA MET A 1 -35.23 9.70 -18.76
C MET A 1 -35.32 10.77 -17.69
N ARG A 2 -35.79 11.99 -18.01
CA ARG A 2 -37.18 12.47 -17.99
C ARG A 2 -37.79 12.17 -16.61
N HIS A 3 -38.14 13.09 -15.74
CA HIS A 3 -39.17 14.11 -15.90
C HIS A 3 -39.04 15.27 -14.88
N GLU A 4 -39.02 16.47 -15.34
CA GLU A 4 -39.75 17.63 -14.78
C GLU A 4 -41.26 17.45 -15.06
N PRO A 5 -42.18 18.40 -14.72
CA PRO A 5 -42.28 19.54 -13.80
C PRO A 5 -43.63 19.61 -13.09
N ALA A 6 -43.88 20.64 -12.27
CA ALA A 6 -45.22 21.24 -12.16
C ALA A 6 -45.20 22.64 -11.52
N LEU A 7 -45.46 23.61 -12.36
CA LEU A 7 -45.97 24.94 -12.10
C LEU A 7 -47.44 24.83 -11.56
N ILE A 8 -47.78 25.62 -10.55
CA ILE A 8 -49.15 26.09 -10.38
C ILE A 8 -49.13 27.59 -9.98
N LEU A 9 -49.78 28.32 -10.79
CA LEU A 9 -50.11 29.74 -10.85
C LEU A 9 -51.44 30.00 -10.11
N SER A 10 -51.66 31.24 -9.70
CA SER A 10 -52.95 31.91 -9.32
C SER A 10 -53.08 32.26 -7.84
N LEU A 11 -53.56 33.36 -7.40
CA LEU A 11 -54.45 34.39 -7.94
C LEU A 11 -54.43 35.63 -7.03
N LEU A 12 -54.50 36.80 -7.63
CA LEU A 12 -54.76 38.10 -7.04
C LEU A 12 -56.13 38.16 -6.32
N VAL A 13 -56.18 38.72 -5.14
CA VAL A 13 -57.36 39.49 -4.67
C VAL A 13 -56.87 40.64 -3.80
N GLY A 14 -57.30 41.83 -4.17
CA GLY A 14 -57.01 43.09 -3.54
C GLY A 14 -57.87 43.41 -2.29
N GLY A 15 -57.44 44.41 -1.62
CA GLY A 15 -58.36 45.13 -0.84
C GLY A 15 -57.89 45.67 0.52
N LEU A 16 -57.90 46.98 0.63
CA LEU A 16 -57.95 47.81 1.82
C LEU A 16 -56.73 47.96 2.71
N ALA A 17 -56.17 49.13 2.62
CA ALA A 17 -55.37 49.73 3.69
C ALA A 17 -56.16 50.02 4.95
N PRO A 18 -55.55 49.79 6.12
CA PRO A 18 -55.83 50.68 7.24
C PRO A 18 -54.55 51.29 7.82
N LEU A 19 -54.62 52.60 7.99
CA LEU A 19 -54.06 53.41 9.07
C LEU A 19 -52.70 53.07 9.66
N ALA A 20 -51.76 53.97 9.38
CA ALA A 20 -50.49 54.09 10.05
C ALA A 20 -50.64 54.07 11.59
N GLN A 21 -50.18 52.93 12.17
CA GLN A 21 -49.83 52.84 13.58
C GLN A 21 -48.36 53.11 13.72
N ALA A 22 -48.02 54.17 14.45
CA ALA A 22 -46.69 54.56 14.81
C ALA A 22 -46.04 53.34 15.53
N ALA A 23 -45.15 52.62 14.83
CA ALA A 23 -44.36 51.55 15.43
C ALA A 23 -43.34 52.17 16.38
N SER A 24 -43.48 51.88 17.66
CA SER A 24 -42.47 52.12 18.67
C SER A 24 -41.15 51.48 18.22
N PRO A 25 -39.97 52.12 18.35
CA PRO A 25 -38.72 51.54 18.02
C PRO A 25 -38.50 50.26 18.84
N PRO A 26 -38.02 49.20 18.24
CA PRO A 26 -37.71 47.97 18.98
C PRO A 26 -36.70 48.27 20.09
N PRO A 27 -36.81 47.64 21.26
CA PRO A 27 -35.82 47.80 22.29
C PRO A 27 -34.47 47.34 21.71
N VAL A 28 -33.49 48.22 21.72
CA VAL A 28 -32.10 47.88 21.48
C VAL A 28 -31.69 46.93 22.60
N THR A 29 -31.87 45.63 22.35
CA THR A 29 -31.24 44.61 23.16
C THR A 29 -29.75 44.74 22.91
N SER A 30 -29.08 45.52 23.72
CA SER A 30 -27.63 45.51 23.84
C SER A 30 -27.27 44.07 24.23
N ALA A 31 -26.90 43.28 23.23
CA ALA A 31 -26.26 41.98 23.50
C ALA A 31 -25.03 42.31 24.32
N ALA A 32 -25.12 42.11 25.63
CA ALA A 32 -23.97 42.17 26.52
C ALA A 32 -22.97 41.13 25.96
N GLN A 33 -21.92 41.60 25.30
CA GLN A 33 -20.82 40.75 24.91
C GLN A 33 -20.33 40.13 26.22
N PRO A 34 -20.19 38.79 26.28
CA PRO A 34 -19.65 38.16 27.47
C PRO A 34 -18.28 38.77 27.72
N LEU A 35 -18.12 39.34 28.92
CA LEU A 35 -16.82 39.85 29.37
C LEU A 35 -15.84 38.64 29.31
N VAL A 36 -15.00 38.60 28.29
CA VAL A 36 -13.93 37.59 28.19
C VAL A 36 -13.03 37.84 29.41
N THR A 37 -13.03 36.88 30.33
CA THR A 37 -12.16 36.99 31.50
C THR A 37 -10.70 36.90 31.06
N MET A 38 -9.75 37.49 31.81
CA MET A 38 -8.33 37.36 31.49
C MET A 38 -7.90 35.87 31.33
N GLU A 39 -8.54 35.00 32.09
CA GLU A 39 -8.25 33.54 32.00
C GLU A 39 -8.76 32.94 30.69
N ASP A 40 -9.91 33.34 30.18
CA ASP A 40 -10.47 32.86 28.91
C ASP A 40 -9.62 33.38 27.74
N GLY A 41 -9.17 34.65 27.81
CA GLY A 41 -8.26 35.20 26.81
C GLY A 41 -6.92 34.45 26.78
N LEU A 42 -6.34 34.12 27.93
CA LEU A 42 -5.09 33.34 28.01
C LEU A 42 -5.28 31.93 27.43
N ARG A 43 -6.38 31.25 27.75
CA ARG A 43 -6.68 29.92 27.19
C ARG A 43 -6.79 29.97 25.68
N GLN A 44 -7.48 30.94 25.13
CA GLN A 44 -7.61 31.11 23.68
C GLN A 44 -6.25 31.29 23.00
N VAL A 45 -5.37 32.13 23.56
CA VAL A 45 -4.01 32.36 23.03
C VAL A 45 -3.17 31.10 23.12
N ILE A 46 -3.29 30.33 24.20
CA ILE A 46 -2.56 29.04 24.33
C ILE A 46 -3.04 28.05 23.25
N ASP A 47 -4.36 27.92 23.06
CA ASP A 47 -4.93 26.97 22.09
C ASP A 47 -4.53 27.36 20.65
N GLU A 48 -4.55 28.65 20.33
CA GLU A 48 -4.09 29.18 19.05
C GLU A 48 -2.58 28.93 18.84
N ALA A 49 -1.75 29.19 19.84
CA ALA A 49 -0.32 28.95 19.79
C ALA A 49 -0.01 27.44 19.58
N LEU A 50 -0.71 26.55 20.27
CA LEU A 50 -0.53 25.10 20.11
C LEU A 50 -0.99 24.64 18.72
N ALA A 51 -2.09 25.17 18.21
CA ALA A 51 -2.63 24.80 16.88
C ALA A 51 -1.73 25.31 15.74
N ALA A 52 -1.18 26.51 15.87
CA ALA A 52 -0.34 27.15 14.85
C ALA A 52 1.13 26.70 14.89
N ASN A 53 1.58 26.06 15.97
CA ASN A 53 3.00 25.74 16.15
C ASN A 53 3.44 24.59 15.21
N LEU A 54 4.36 24.92 14.29
CA LEU A 54 4.87 23.98 13.30
C LEU A 54 5.81 22.92 13.93
N GLU A 55 6.55 23.30 14.98
CA GLU A 55 7.44 22.37 15.68
C GLU A 55 6.66 21.30 16.44
N LEU A 56 5.55 21.69 17.07
CA LEU A 56 4.64 20.74 17.73
C LEU A 56 4.04 19.75 16.71
N ARG A 57 3.66 20.23 15.53
CA ARG A 57 3.17 19.37 14.44
C ARG A 57 4.28 18.43 13.92
N ALA A 58 5.50 18.91 13.74
CA ALA A 58 6.64 18.11 13.35
C ALA A 58 6.97 17.02 14.38
N SER A 59 6.95 17.39 15.68
CA SER A 59 7.14 16.43 16.77
C SER A 59 6.02 15.37 16.80
N GLY A 60 4.77 15.76 16.56
CA GLY A 60 3.66 14.83 16.41
C GLY A 60 3.85 13.84 15.24
N ALA A 61 4.33 14.32 14.09
CA ALA A 61 4.67 13.46 12.96
C ALA A 61 5.83 12.49 13.31
N THR A 62 6.80 12.92 14.11
CA THR A 62 7.88 12.06 14.62
C THR A 62 7.33 10.92 15.48
N VAL A 63 6.36 11.19 16.36
CA VAL A 63 5.69 10.16 17.16
C VAL A 63 5.04 9.12 16.23
N GLN A 64 4.29 9.56 15.22
CA GLN A 64 3.67 8.65 14.26
C GLN A 64 4.70 7.80 13.51
N GLN A 65 5.82 8.38 13.12
CA GLN A 65 6.95 7.66 12.51
C GLN A 65 7.50 6.56 13.43
N ARG A 66 7.66 6.84 14.74
CA ARG A 66 8.18 5.87 15.71
C ARG A 66 7.17 4.76 15.99
N LEU A 67 5.87 5.07 16.04
CA LEU A 67 4.82 4.07 16.15
C LEU A 67 4.78 3.14 14.92
N ALA A 68 4.90 3.69 13.71
CA ALA A 68 5.00 2.89 12.50
C ALA A 68 6.25 1.99 12.48
N ALA A 69 7.39 2.48 13.00
CA ALA A 69 8.60 1.67 13.15
C ALA A 69 8.40 0.52 14.16
N LEU A 70 7.64 0.75 15.24
CA LEU A 70 7.26 -0.30 16.19
C LEU A 70 6.39 -1.36 15.53
N ASP A 71 5.42 -0.96 14.73
CA ASP A 71 4.56 -1.91 14.00
C ASP A 71 5.36 -2.70 12.96
N GLN A 72 6.31 -2.05 12.28
CA GLN A 72 7.25 -2.74 11.39
C GLN A 72 8.12 -3.77 12.14
N ALA A 73 8.59 -3.43 13.35
CA ALA A 73 9.35 -4.37 14.16
C ALA A 73 8.50 -5.58 14.60
N ARG A 74 7.23 -5.36 14.95
CA ARG A 74 6.26 -6.41 15.28
C ARG A 74 5.91 -7.29 14.07
N ALA A 75 5.84 -6.68 12.88
CA ALA A 75 5.54 -7.41 11.65
C ALA A 75 6.59 -8.47 11.31
N ARG A 76 7.80 -8.40 11.88
CA ARG A 76 8.82 -9.45 11.73
C ARG A 76 8.43 -10.80 12.35
N TYR A 77 7.41 -10.85 13.19
CA TYR A 77 6.83 -12.12 13.69
C TYR A 77 5.86 -12.75 12.68
N LEU A 78 5.41 -11.99 11.69
CA LEU A 78 4.42 -12.45 10.72
C LEU A 78 5.10 -13.21 9.56
N PRO A 79 4.38 -14.12 8.89
CA PRO A 79 4.87 -14.75 7.69
C PRO A 79 5.01 -13.73 6.56
N VAL A 80 6.08 -13.89 5.79
CA VAL A 80 6.33 -13.15 4.54
C VAL A 80 6.01 -14.08 3.38
N ILE A 81 5.26 -13.59 2.40
CA ILE A 81 4.90 -14.31 1.19
C ILE A 81 5.54 -13.57 0.02
N ASP A 82 6.48 -14.24 -0.65
CA ASP A 82 7.14 -13.74 -1.83
C ASP A 82 6.65 -14.49 -3.06
N PHE A 83 6.28 -13.75 -4.09
CA PHE A 83 5.95 -14.28 -5.40
C PHE A 83 7.00 -13.83 -6.40
N ALA A 84 7.66 -14.79 -7.04
CA ALA A 84 8.62 -14.54 -8.09
C ALA A 84 8.23 -15.33 -9.36
N ALA A 85 8.16 -14.63 -10.47
CA ALA A 85 7.95 -15.23 -11.78
C ALA A 85 9.11 -14.79 -12.70
N ARG A 86 9.77 -15.77 -13.33
CA ARG A 86 10.85 -15.53 -14.28
C ARG A 86 10.56 -16.31 -15.56
N TYR A 87 10.71 -15.63 -16.66
CA TYR A 87 10.72 -16.22 -17.99
C TYR A 87 12.07 -15.94 -18.62
N SER A 88 12.75 -16.96 -19.10
CA SER A 88 14.01 -16.82 -19.81
C SER A 88 13.95 -17.56 -21.15
N MET A 89 14.46 -16.89 -22.17
CA MET A 89 14.68 -17.46 -23.49
C MET A 89 16.19 -17.60 -23.68
N ALA A 90 16.62 -18.76 -24.14
CA ALA A 90 18.00 -19.04 -24.46
C ALA A 90 18.08 -19.51 -25.91
N ASP A 91 18.96 -18.92 -26.68
CA ASP A 91 19.26 -19.35 -28.04
C ASP A 91 20.66 -19.97 -28.09
N GLY A 92 20.79 -21.09 -28.80
CA GLY A 92 22.00 -21.85 -28.84
C GLY A 92 22.14 -22.83 -27.68
N GLY A 93 23.29 -23.38 -27.48
CA GLY A 93 23.57 -24.33 -26.43
C GLY A 93 24.28 -25.58 -26.97
N ARG A 94 24.62 -26.49 -26.05
CA ARG A 94 25.28 -27.75 -26.40
C ARG A 94 24.21 -28.77 -26.76
N THR A 95 24.33 -29.34 -27.99
CA THR A 95 23.57 -30.49 -28.44
C THR A 95 24.43 -31.74 -28.41
N ILE A 96 23.84 -32.85 -28.02
CA ILE A 96 24.43 -34.16 -28.24
C ILE A 96 23.65 -34.84 -29.37
N GLU A 97 24.40 -35.21 -30.42
CA GLU A 97 23.85 -36.00 -31.52
C GLU A 97 24.02 -37.46 -31.20
N PHE A 98 22.94 -38.20 -31.25
CA PHE A 98 22.93 -39.64 -31.17
C PHE A 98 22.75 -40.21 -32.57
N PRO A 99 23.79 -40.72 -33.22
CA PRO A 99 23.74 -41.22 -34.58
C PRO A 99 23.12 -42.63 -34.64
N VAL A 100 21.94 -42.80 -34.04
CA VAL A 100 21.24 -44.09 -33.95
C VAL A 100 20.90 -44.61 -35.34
N GLY A 101 20.48 -43.71 -36.22
CA GLY A 101 20.19 -44.06 -37.61
C GLY A 101 21.41 -44.53 -38.39
N ASP A 102 22.55 -43.84 -38.23
CA ASP A 102 23.80 -44.18 -38.90
C ASP A 102 24.34 -45.54 -38.43
N LEU A 103 24.07 -45.91 -37.18
CA LEU A 103 24.51 -47.20 -36.61
C LEU A 103 23.55 -48.35 -37.02
N LEU A 104 22.24 -48.13 -37.02
CA LEU A 104 21.25 -49.19 -37.22
C LEU A 104 20.85 -49.37 -38.68
N ASN A 105 20.77 -48.31 -39.48
CA ASN A 105 20.32 -48.42 -40.87
C ASN A 105 21.16 -49.36 -41.75
N PRO A 106 22.51 -49.43 -41.67
CA PRO A 106 23.30 -50.39 -42.44
C PRO A 106 22.97 -51.86 -42.09
N VAL A 107 22.67 -52.10 -40.78
CA VAL A 107 22.28 -53.43 -40.32
C VAL A 107 20.88 -53.79 -40.85
N TYR A 108 19.93 -52.85 -40.75
CA TYR A 108 18.58 -53.02 -41.25
C TYR A 108 18.53 -53.22 -42.76
N GLU A 109 19.34 -52.46 -43.51
CA GLU A 109 19.45 -52.64 -44.96
C GLU A 109 20.00 -54.04 -45.33
N THR A 110 20.96 -54.57 -44.56
CA THR A 110 21.51 -55.93 -44.77
C THR A 110 20.44 -56.98 -44.46
N LEU A 111 19.68 -56.80 -43.38
CA LEU A 111 18.59 -57.72 -43.01
C LEU A 111 17.45 -57.69 -44.04
N ASP A 112 17.06 -56.51 -44.54
CA ASP A 112 16.04 -56.37 -45.57
C ASP A 112 16.50 -57.01 -46.89
N GLN A 113 17.78 -56.89 -47.27
CA GLN A 113 18.33 -57.62 -48.45
C GLN A 113 18.23 -59.13 -48.29
N MET A 114 18.48 -59.64 -47.07
CA MET A 114 18.32 -61.06 -46.79
C MET A 114 16.87 -61.53 -46.89
N LEU A 115 15.95 -60.73 -46.39
CA LEU A 115 14.49 -60.99 -46.51
C LEU A 115 14.05 -61.01 -47.96
N LEU A 116 14.50 -60.04 -48.75
CA LEU A 116 14.22 -59.97 -50.19
C LEU A 116 14.74 -61.19 -50.93
N ALA A 117 15.96 -61.67 -50.59
CA ALA A 117 16.57 -62.92 -51.18
C ALA A 117 15.74 -64.16 -50.83
N GLN A 118 14.97 -64.15 -49.75
CA GLN A 118 14.04 -65.22 -49.34
C GLN A 118 12.61 -65.00 -49.85
N GLY A 119 12.37 -63.95 -50.68
CA GLY A 119 11.05 -63.67 -51.24
C GLY A 119 10.10 -62.95 -50.23
N GLN A 120 10.63 -62.45 -49.15
CA GLN A 120 9.89 -61.68 -48.14
C GLN A 120 10.04 -60.18 -48.37
N ALA A 121 9.02 -59.41 -47.97
CA ALA A 121 9.08 -57.96 -48.05
C ALA A 121 9.98 -57.35 -46.96
N PRO A 122 10.61 -56.17 -47.21
CA PRO A 122 11.37 -55.44 -46.20
C PRO A 122 10.48 -55.13 -44.99
N GLN A 123 11.05 -55.29 -43.77
CA GLN A 123 10.32 -55.13 -42.52
C GLN A 123 10.96 -54.08 -41.58
N PHE A 124 12.15 -53.61 -41.87
CA PHE A 124 12.89 -52.71 -41.01
C PHE A 124 12.76 -51.26 -41.49
N PRO A 125 12.01 -50.37 -40.77
CA PRO A 125 11.94 -48.97 -41.14
C PRO A 125 13.24 -48.25 -40.88
N ARG A 126 13.56 -47.22 -41.69
CA ARG A 126 14.71 -46.36 -41.45
C ARG A 126 14.58 -45.59 -40.14
N VAL A 127 15.59 -45.61 -39.32
CA VAL A 127 15.70 -44.85 -38.08
C VAL A 127 16.42 -43.53 -38.36
N GLN A 128 15.94 -42.44 -37.79
CA GLN A 128 16.60 -41.14 -37.89
C GLN A 128 17.57 -40.93 -36.72
N ASN A 129 18.59 -40.11 -36.95
CA ASN A 129 19.48 -39.67 -35.89
C ASN A 129 18.71 -38.75 -34.96
N GLU A 130 18.98 -38.80 -33.66
CA GLU A 130 18.32 -37.97 -32.65
C GLU A 130 19.31 -36.92 -32.14
N SER A 131 18.84 -35.67 -32.02
CA SER A 131 19.60 -34.56 -31.49
C SER A 131 18.94 -34.07 -30.21
N ILE A 132 19.65 -34.14 -29.10
CA ILE A 132 19.15 -33.71 -27.79
C ILE A 132 19.87 -32.43 -27.41
N ALA A 133 19.07 -31.34 -27.31
CA ALA A 133 19.53 -30.07 -26.77
C ALA A 133 19.57 -30.13 -25.23
N PHE A 134 20.72 -29.73 -24.64
CA PHE A 134 20.89 -29.68 -23.20
C PHE A 134 20.26 -28.43 -22.58
N LEU A 135 20.18 -27.35 -23.33
CA LEU A 135 19.56 -26.12 -22.93
C LEU A 135 18.13 -26.08 -23.48
N ARG A 136 17.18 -25.75 -22.63
CA ARG A 136 15.80 -25.50 -23.09
C ARG A 136 15.73 -24.10 -23.71
N ASP A 137 15.13 -23.98 -24.85
CA ASP A 137 14.94 -22.69 -25.54
C ASP A 137 14.11 -21.73 -24.74
N GLU A 138 13.14 -22.27 -23.99
CA GLU A 138 12.25 -21.50 -23.12
C GLU A 138 12.20 -22.14 -21.73
N GLU A 139 12.40 -21.30 -20.71
CA GLU A 139 12.29 -21.70 -19.33
C GLU A 139 11.41 -20.73 -18.56
N GLN A 140 10.37 -21.25 -17.93
CA GLN A 140 9.49 -20.51 -17.06
C GLN A 140 9.61 -21.05 -15.63
N GLU A 141 9.90 -20.15 -14.72
CA GLU A 141 9.94 -20.44 -13.29
C GLU A 141 8.95 -19.55 -12.56
N THR A 142 8.01 -20.16 -11.83
CA THR A 142 7.09 -19.45 -10.96
C THR A 142 7.20 -20.02 -9.55
N LYS A 143 7.57 -19.16 -8.60
CA LYS A 143 7.78 -19.54 -7.21
C LYS A 143 6.86 -18.75 -6.30
N LEU A 144 6.24 -19.42 -5.36
CA LEU A 144 5.59 -18.85 -4.20
C LEU A 144 6.37 -19.32 -2.96
N LEU A 145 7.00 -18.39 -2.26
CA LEU A 145 7.78 -18.67 -1.07
C LEU A 145 7.06 -18.08 0.14
N LEU A 146 6.83 -18.92 1.14
CA LEU A 146 6.32 -18.52 2.45
C LEU A 146 7.44 -18.70 3.48
N GLU A 147 7.86 -17.60 4.10
CA GLU A 147 8.85 -17.60 5.18
C GLU A 147 8.22 -17.11 6.48
N GLN A 148 8.32 -17.90 7.53
CA GLN A 148 7.90 -17.48 8.87
C GLN A 148 8.96 -17.88 9.90
N PRO A 149 9.49 -16.90 10.67
CA PRO A 149 10.40 -17.21 11.75
C PRO A 149 9.64 -17.92 12.88
N LEU A 150 10.01 -19.17 13.17
CA LEU A 150 9.47 -19.93 14.29
C LEU A 150 10.19 -19.57 15.59
N TYR A 151 11.47 -19.28 15.49
CA TYR A 151 12.31 -18.85 16.61
C TYR A 151 13.41 -17.90 16.12
N GLU A 152 13.28 -16.63 16.45
CA GLU A 152 14.30 -15.60 16.15
C GLU A 152 14.47 -14.73 17.41
N PRO A 153 15.52 -14.99 18.23
CA PRO A 153 15.72 -14.29 19.48
C PRO A 153 16.01 -12.80 19.35
N ARG A 154 16.36 -12.32 18.15
CA ARG A 154 16.66 -10.91 17.86
C ARG A 154 15.41 -10.06 17.71
N ILE A 155 14.27 -10.64 17.38
CA ILE A 155 13.04 -9.87 17.12
C ILE A 155 12.55 -9.21 18.41
N ARG A 156 12.54 -9.94 19.52
CA ARG A 156 12.04 -9.40 20.79
C ARG A 156 12.80 -8.17 21.28
N PRO A 157 14.15 -8.20 21.39
CA PRO A 157 14.91 -6.99 21.76
C PRO A 157 14.71 -5.81 20.79
N ALA A 158 14.57 -6.07 19.48
CA ALA A 158 14.31 -5.05 18.49
C ALA A 158 12.94 -4.39 18.69
N VAL A 159 11.89 -5.16 19.01
CA VAL A 159 10.56 -4.63 19.35
C VAL A 159 10.60 -3.82 20.64
N ASP A 160 11.32 -4.29 21.65
CA ASP A 160 11.43 -3.58 22.93
C ASP A 160 12.20 -2.25 22.77
N ALA A 161 13.26 -2.23 21.96
CA ALA A 161 14.00 -1.02 21.64
C ALA A 161 13.12 0.00 20.87
N THR A 162 12.41 -0.43 19.84
CA THR A 162 11.52 0.47 19.08
C THR A 162 10.33 0.96 19.90
N ARG A 163 9.86 0.16 20.86
CA ARG A 163 8.83 0.59 21.83
C ARG A 163 9.36 1.69 22.74
N ALA A 164 10.59 1.56 23.24
CA ALA A 164 11.23 2.58 24.05
C ALA A 164 11.45 3.88 23.26
N ASP A 165 11.82 3.79 21.99
CA ASP A 165 11.96 4.95 21.09
C ASP A 165 10.63 5.67 20.86
N ALA A 166 9.52 4.93 20.70
CA ALA A 166 8.19 5.50 20.56
C ALA A 166 7.77 6.23 21.86
N ALA A 167 7.95 5.59 23.02
CA ALA A 167 7.65 6.21 24.32
C ALA A 167 8.49 7.46 24.57
N ARG A 168 9.76 7.47 24.15
CA ARG A 168 10.60 8.66 24.20
C ARG A 168 10.03 9.80 23.35
N ALA A 169 9.66 9.52 22.10
CA ALA A 169 9.09 10.54 21.21
C ALA A 169 7.79 11.14 21.77
N GLU A 170 6.94 10.33 22.40
CA GLU A 170 5.73 10.79 23.10
C GLU A 170 6.07 11.72 24.27
N ALA A 171 7.08 11.35 25.07
CA ALA A 171 7.54 12.19 26.17
C ALA A 171 8.15 13.52 25.68
N ASP A 172 8.93 13.50 24.60
CA ASP A 172 9.50 14.69 23.97
C ASP A 172 8.38 15.63 23.44
N LEU A 173 7.34 15.09 22.83
CA LEU A 173 6.15 15.85 22.40
C LEU A 173 5.43 16.50 23.58
N ALA A 174 5.24 15.78 24.67
CA ALA A 174 4.61 16.30 25.89
C ALA A 174 5.45 17.40 26.55
N ALA A 175 6.77 17.24 26.56
CA ALA A 175 7.70 18.24 27.05
C ALA A 175 7.66 19.54 26.21
N LEU A 176 7.68 19.41 24.87
CA LEU A 176 7.56 20.53 23.94
C LEU A 176 6.23 21.29 24.14
N ARG A 177 5.12 20.56 24.24
CA ARG A 177 3.81 21.16 24.52
C ARG A 177 3.82 21.98 25.82
N SER A 178 4.40 21.42 26.87
CA SER A 178 4.51 22.10 28.17
C SER A 178 5.42 23.33 28.11
N GLN A 179 6.46 23.29 27.28
CA GLN A 179 7.35 24.43 27.05
C GLN A 179 6.60 25.57 26.33
N ILE A 180 5.88 25.28 25.24
CA ILE A 180 5.07 26.28 24.52
C ILE A 180 4.08 26.96 25.46
N ILE A 181 3.37 26.18 26.27
CA ILE A 181 2.41 26.72 27.26
C ILE A 181 3.10 27.67 28.23
N ARG A 182 4.29 27.33 28.73
CA ARG A 182 5.06 28.24 29.64
C ARG A 182 5.46 29.52 28.93
N ASP A 183 5.96 29.41 27.71
CA ASP A 183 6.46 30.56 26.95
C ASP A 183 5.30 31.53 26.62
N VAL A 184 4.13 30.99 26.21
CA VAL A 184 2.93 31.79 25.99
C VAL A 184 2.49 32.49 27.29
N LYS A 185 2.45 31.78 28.43
CA LYS A 185 2.12 32.41 29.74
C LYS A 185 3.07 33.50 30.12
N GLN A 186 4.38 33.27 29.93
CA GLN A 186 5.38 34.30 30.22
C GLN A 186 5.23 35.53 29.33
N ALA A 187 4.92 35.34 28.04
CA ALA A 187 4.68 36.46 27.12
C ALA A 187 3.40 37.23 27.44
N TYR A 188 2.36 36.55 27.89
CA TYR A 188 1.06 37.15 28.22
C TYR A 188 1.08 38.03 29.46
N TYR A 189 1.95 37.69 30.45
CA TYR A 189 2.06 38.42 31.72
C TYR A 189 3.21 39.45 31.77
N ARG A 190 3.92 39.68 30.68
CA ARG A 190 4.90 40.75 30.53
C ARG A 190 4.28 42.04 30.01
#